data_1603a6eb6f798ddc6adeecfbe1307d76
#
_entry.id   1603a6eb6f798ddc6adeecfbe1307d76
#
_cell.length_a   1.000
_cell.length_b   1.000
_cell.length_c   1.000
_cell.angle_alpha   90.00
_cell.angle_beta   90.00
_cell.angle_gamma   90.00
#
_symmetry.space_group_name_H-M   'P 1'
#
loop_
_entity.id
_entity.type
_entity.pdbx_description
1 polymer ?
#
loop_
_entity_poly.entity_id
_entity_poly.type
_entity_poly.pdbx_seq_one_letter_code
_entity_poly.pdbx_strand_id
1 'polypeptide(L)'
;KTIEDNERKIGSALVTNYQNVLTAKLAYDQAEANLELAKRNLNSLQLQFAQGKASRNQLENQQITVENAELSLKTADLTLFQTMETYDWAVNGLASTS
;
A
#
# COMPACT_ATOMS: atom_id res chain seq x y z
N LYS A 1 16.19 -36.89 3.93
CA LYS A 1 16.39 -35.88 2.88
C LYS A 1 15.09 -35.21 2.45
N THR A 2 14.03 -36.02 2.24
CA THR A 2 12.74 -35.47 1.83
C THR A 2 12.12 -34.55 2.90
N ILE A 3 12.29 -34.92 4.16
CA ILE A 3 11.77 -34.14 5.30
C ILE A 3 12.52 -32.80 5.41
N GLU A 4 13.83 -32.82 5.28
CA GLU A 4 14.66 -31.60 5.31
C GLU A 4 14.31 -30.66 4.17
N ASP A 5 14.09 -31.20 2.95
CA ASP A 5 13.71 -30.41 1.78
C ASP A 5 12.34 -29.77 1.97
N ASN A 6 11.39 -30.50 2.57
CA ASN A 6 10.05 -29.95 2.88
C ASN A 6 10.13 -28.83 3.92
N GLU A 7 10.94 -29.01 4.97
CA GLU A 7 11.15 -27.98 5.98
C GLU A 7 11.75 -26.70 5.39
N ARG A 8 12.72 -26.85 4.49
CA ARG A 8 13.32 -25.72 3.80
C ARG A 8 12.31 -24.98 2.94
N LYS A 9 11.48 -25.71 2.21
CA LYS A 9 10.45 -25.12 1.35
C LYS A 9 9.42 -24.36 2.18
N ILE A 10 8.98 -24.92 3.29
CA ILE A 10 8.03 -24.29 4.20
C ILE A 10 8.63 -23.03 4.83
N GLY A 11 9.87 -23.11 5.32
CA GLY A 11 10.58 -21.97 5.88
C GLY A 11 10.79 -20.86 4.86
N SER A 12 11.17 -21.24 3.63
CA SER A 12 11.35 -20.27 2.54
C SER A 12 10.05 -19.59 2.16
N ALA A 13 8.93 -20.33 2.11
CA ALA A 13 7.61 -19.77 1.83
C ALA A 13 7.17 -18.77 2.90
N LEU A 14 7.43 -19.09 4.18
CA LEU A 14 7.12 -18.17 5.29
C LEU A 14 7.92 -16.89 5.20
N VAL A 15 9.22 -17.00 4.93
CA VAL A 15 10.09 -15.83 4.79
C VAL A 15 9.63 -14.97 3.62
N THR A 16 9.29 -15.58 2.49
CA THR A 16 8.79 -14.87 1.32
C THR A 16 7.49 -14.15 1.63
N ASN A 17 6.55 -14.82 2.30
CA ASN A 17 5.27 -14.22 2.69
C ASN A 17 5.47 -13.06 3.66
N TYR A 18 6.39 -13.21 4.61
CA TYR A 18 6.71 -12.15 5.55
C TYR A 18 7.30 -10.93 4.83
N GLN A 19 8.22 -11.15 3.89
CA GLN A 19 8.80 -10.08 3.08
C GLN A 19 7.74 -9.38 2.24
N ASN A 20 6.78 -10.15 1.71
CA ASN A 20 5.67 -9.59 0.95
C ASN A 20 4.79 -8.67 1.80
N VAL A 21 4.55 -9.04 3.07
CA VAL A 21 3.83 -8.19 4.03
C VAL A 21 4.58 -6.89 4.27
N LEU A 22 5.89 -6.97 4.49
CA LEU A 22 6.71 -5.78 4.70
C LEU A 22 6.69 -4.85 3.48
N THR A 23 6.83 -5.43 2.29
CA THR A 23 6.79 -4.67 1.04
C THR A 23 5.43 -3.99 0.86
N ALA A 24 4.34 -4.72 1.13
CA ALA A 24 2.99 -4.18 1.01
C ALA A 24 2.75 -3.06 2.03
N LYS A 25 3.29 -3.19 3.23
CA LYS A 25 3.18 -2.15 4.25
C LYS A 25 3.95 -0.89 3.86
N LEU A 26 5.14 -1.05 3.30
CA LEU A 26 5.91 0.09 2.80
C LEU A 26 5.17 0.80 1.66
N ALA A 27 4.57 0.04 0.75
CA ALA A 27 3.78 0.60 -0.34
C ALA A 27 2.56 1.36 0.19
N TYR A 28 1.91 0.83 1.22
CA TYR A 28 0.78 1.48 1.89
C TYR A 28 1.22 2.81 2.51
N ASP A 29 2.30 2.79 3.28
CA ASP A 29 2.83 3.98 3.94
C ASP A 29 3.20 5.06 2.92
N GLN A 30 3.80 4.66 1.79
CA GLN A 30 4.17 5.57 0.73
C GLN A 30 2.92 6.16 0.05
N ALA A 31 1.90 5.34 -0.21
CA ALA A 31 0.65 5.80 -0.80
C ALA A 31 -0.06 6.79 0.13
N GLU A 32 -0.03 6.55 1.44
CA GLU A 32 -0.60 7.45 2.44
C GLU A 32 0.14 8.80 2.44
N ALA A 33 1.47 8.77 2.41
CA ALA A 33 2.28 10.00 2.36
C ALA A 33 2.02 10.77 1.07
N ASN A 34 1.90 10.09 -0.07
CA ASN A 34 1.60 10.71 -1.35
C ASN A 34 0.22 11.39 -1.34
N LEU A 35 -0.77 10.74 -0.74
CA LEU A 35 -2.12 11.30 -0.62
C LEU A 35 -2.09 12.56 0.24
N GLU A 36 -1.40 12.52 1.37
CA GLU A 36 -1.28 13.67 2.26
C GLU A 36 -0.61 14.85 1.55
N LEU A 37 0.46 14.58 0.81
CA LEU A 37 1.14 15.61 0.02
C LEU A 37 0.22 16.20 -1.04
N ALA A 38 -0.54 15.35 -1.75
CA ALA A 38 -1.47 15.80 -2.77
C ALA A 38 -2.56 16.70 -2.18
N LYS A 39 -3.07 16.35 -0.99
CA LYS A 39 -4.07 17.17 -0.28
C LYS A 39 -3.50 18.52 0.14
N ARG A 40 -2.27 18.55 0.61
CA ARG A 40 -1.60 19.81 0.98
C ARG A 40 -1.43 20.71 -0.23
N ASN A 41 -1.02 20.13 -1.36
CA ASN A 41 -0.87 20.88 -2.60
C ASN A 41 -2.22 21.42 -3.09
N LEU A 42 -3.29 20.64 -2.93
CA LEU A 42 -4.64 21.08 -3.28
C LEU A 42 -5.06 22.28 -2.41
N ASN A 43 -4.83 22.20 -1.10
CA ASN A 43 -5.15 23.31 -0.19
C ASN A 43 -4.39 24.58 -0.57
N SER A 44 -3.11 24.45 -0.92
CA SER A 44 -2.29 25.56 -1.37
C SER A 44 -2.84 26.17 -2.66
N LEU A 45 -3.23 25.33 -3.61
CA LEU A 45 -3.80 25.82 -4.89
C LEU A 45 -5.17 26.45 -4.69
N GLN A 46 -5.98 25.94 -3.76
CA GLN A 46 -7.27 26.56 -3.43
C GLN A 46 -7.09 27.98 -2.90
N LEU A 47 -6.10 28.19 -2.03
CA LEU A 47 -5.76 29.51 -1.54
C LEU A 47 -5.27 30.41 -2.66
N GLN A 48 -4.39 29.89 -3.52
CA GLN A 48 -3.88 30.66 -4.65
C GLN A 48 -4.98 31.01 -5.65
N PHE A 49 -5.90 30.10 -5.89
CA PHE A 49 -7.06 30.32 -6.75
C PHE A 49 -7.94 31.45 -6.18
N ALA A 50 -8.20 31.43 -4.88
CA ALA A 50 -8.98 32.47 -4.21
C ALA A 50 -8.30 33.83 -4.32
N GLN A 51 -6.96 33.87 -4.40
CA GLN A 51 -6.18 35.09 -4.54
C GLN A 51 -5.95 35.49 -6.01
N GLY A 52 -6.49 34.71 -6.96
CA GLY A 52 -6.29 34.96 -8.37
C GLY A 52 -4.91 34.56 -8.91
N LYS A 53 -4.13 33.79 -8.13
CA LYS A 53 -2.78 33.40 -8.48
C LYS A 53 -2.68 32.02 -9.15
N ALA A 54 -3.76 31.24 -9.14
CA ALA A 54 -3.79 29.93 -9.79
C ALA A 54 -5.01 29.85 -10.69
N SER A 55 -4.91 29.08 -11.76
CA SER A 55 -6.00 28.87 -12.70
C SER A 55 -6.93 27.78 -12.23
N ARG A 56 -8.16 27.79 -12.75
CA ARG A 56 -9.14 26.72 -12.49
C ARG A 56 -8.65 25.37 -12.98
N ASN A 57 -7.94 25.34 -14.11
CA ASN A 57 -7.35 24.12 -14.65
C ASN A 57 -6.33 23.52 -13.69
N GLN A 58 -5.48 24.35 -13.08
CA GLN A 58 -4.52 23.88 -12.09
C GLN A 58 -5.22 23.25 -10.88
N LEU A 59 -6.30 23.89 -10.43
CA LEU A 59 -7.09 23.39 -9.30
C LEU A 59 -7.73 22.04 -9.65
N GLU A 60 -8.38 21.95 -10.81
CA GLU A 60 -9.03 20.72 -11.26
C GLU A 60 -8.03 19.58 -11.45
N ASN A 61 -6.87 19.87 -12.04
CA ASN A 61 -5.82 18.86 -12.22
C ASN A 61 -5.30 18.34 -10.88
N GLN A 62 -5.18 19.22 -9.89
CA GLN A 62 -4.75 18.79 -8.55
C GLN A 62 -5.82 17.97 -7.85
N GLN A 63 -7.11 18.27 -8.06
CA GLN A 63 -8.20 17.44 -7.55
C GLN A 63 -8.15 16.03 -8.11
N ILE A 64 -7.85 15.89 -9.41
CA ILE A 64 -7.68 14.59 -10.05
C ILE A 64 -6.47 13.87 -9.43
N THR A 65 -5.38 14.58 -9.18
CA THR A 65 -4.20 14.00 -8.53
C THR A 65 -4.55 13.45 -7.13
N VAL A 66 -5.35 14.17 -6.36
CA VAL A 66 -5.83 13.71 -5.05
C VAL A 66 -6.68 12.45 -5.21
N GLU A 67 -7.61 12.44 -6.16
CA GLU A 67 -8.47 11.28 -6.40
C GLU A 67 -7.65 10.05 -6.80
N ASN A 68 -6.64 10.22 -7.66
CA ASN A 68 -5.74 9.14 -8.06
C ASN A 68 -4.93 8.63 -6.87
N ALA A 69 -4.48 9.53 -6.00
CA ALA A 69 -3.75 9.15 -4.79
C ALA A 69 -4.65 8.39 -3.82
N GLU A 70 -5.93 8.76 -3.71
CA GLU A 70 -6.90 8.02 -2.90
C GLU A 70 -7.13 6.60 -3.43
N LEU A 71 -7.23 6.45 -4.76
CA LEU A 71 -7.35 5.14 -5.39
C LEU A 71 -6.11 4.29 -5.15
N SER A 72 -4.92 4.89 -5.26
CA SER A 72 -3.67 4.20 -4.99
C SER A 72 -3.60 3.72 -3.55
N LEU A 73 -4.07 4.53 -2.61
CA LEU A 73 -4.11 4.15 -1.20
C LEU A 73 -5.06 2.98 -0.97
N LYS A 74 -6.25 3.02 -1.57
CA LYS A 74 -7.20 1.91 -1.48
C LYS A 74 -6.63 0.62 -2.04
N THR A 75 -5.94 0.69 -3.18
CA THR A 75 -5.30 -0.46 -3.80
C THR A 75 -4.19 -1.00 -2.90
N ALA A 76 -3.38 -0.13 -2.32
CA ALA A 76 -2.31 -0.53 -1.41
C ALA A 76 -2.88 -1.17 -0.13
N ASP A 77 -3.98 -0.62 0.39
CA ASP A 77 -4.67 -1.17 1.55
C ASP A 77 -5.20 -2.58 1.27
N LEU A 78 -5.85 -2.76 0.13
CA LEU A 78 -6.37 -4.06 -0.28
C LEU A 78 -5.24 -5.07 -0.46
N THR A 79 -4.16 -4.66 -1.11
CA THR A 79 -2.97 -5.51 -1.31
C THR A 79 -2.36 -5.91 0.02
N LEU A 80 -2.23 -4.97 0.95
CA LEU A 80 -1.71 -5.24 2.30
C LEU A 80 -2.60 -6.26 3.02
N PHE A 81 -3.91 -6.07 2.97
CA PHE A 81 -4.87 -6.98 3.59
C PHE A 81 -4.75 -8.39 3.01
N GLN A 82 -4.70 -8.51 1.69
CA GLN A 82 -4.55 -9.80 1.01
C GLN A 82 -3.22 -10.48 1.36
N THR A 83 -2.15 -9.71 1.42
CA THR A 83 -0.82 -10.21 1.76
C THR A 83 -0.77 -10.70 3.19
N MET A 84 -1.37 -9.97 4.12
CA MET A 84 -1.47 -10.36 5.53
C MET A 84 -2.31 -11.62 5.69
N GLU A 85 -3.41 -11.72 4.95
CA GLU A 85 -4.28 -12.89 4.96
C GLU A 85 -3.54 -14.13 4.45
N THR A 86 -2.76 -13.99 3.38
CA THR A 86 -1.93 -15.08 2.85
C THR A 86 -0.89 -15.52 3.87
N TYR A 87 -0.28 -14.57 4.59
CA TYR A 87 0.68 -14.85 5.65
C TYR A 87 0.01 -15.64 6.79
N ASP A 88 -1.16 -15.20 7.23
CA ASP A 88 -1.92 -15.88 8.28
C ASP A 88 -2.27 -17.31 7.88
N TRP A 89 -2.68 -17.51 6.64
CA TRP A 89 -2.97 -18.85 6.11
C TRP A 89 -1.73 -19.74 6.16
N ALA A 90 -0.56 -19.19 5.78
CA ALA A 90 0.68 -19.96 5.80
C ALA A 90 1.06 -20.36 7.22
N VAL A 91 0.92 -19.44 8.19
CA VAL A 91 1.22 -19.70 9.59
C VAL A 91 0.25 -20.75 10.17
N ASN A 92 -1.05 -20.58 9.91
CA ASN A 92 -2.07 -21.50 10.38
C ASN A 92 -1.94 -22.88 9.73
N GLY A 93 -1.56 -22.93 8.46
CA GLY A 93 -1.29 -24.16 7.76
C GLY A 93 -0.15 -24.95 8.42
N LEU A 94 0.92 -24.25 8.82
CA LEU A 94 2.02 -24.87 9.56
C LEU A 94 1.58 -25.39 10.93
N ALA A 95 0.79 -24.57 11.64
CA ALA A 95 0.28 -24.96 12.97
C ALA A 95 -0.61 -26.19 12.87
N SER A 96 -1.40 -26.32 11.81
CA SER A 96 -2.31 -27.46 11.65
C SER A 96 -1.61 -28.74 11.18
N THR A 97 -0.42 -28.63 10.62
CA THR A 97 0.37 -29.81 10.22
C THR A 97 1.30 -30.32 11.32
N SER A 98 1.49 -29.53 12.36
CA SER A 98 2.30 -29.93 13.50
C SER A 98 1.46 -30.63 14.55
#